data_be422576ea9f3ba3576099e4fd6fb6bf
#
_entry.id   be422576ea9f3ba3576099e4fd6fb6bf
#
_cell.length_a   1.000
_cell.length_b   1.000
_cell.length_c   1.000
_cell.angle_alpha   90.00
_cell.angle_beta   90.00
_cell.angle_gamma   90.00
#
_symmetry.space_group_name_H-M   'P 1'
#
loop_
_entity.id
_entity.type
_entity.pdbx_description
1 polymer ?
#
loop_
_entity_poly.entity_id
_entity_poly.type
_entity_poly.pdbx_seq_one_letter_code
_entity_poly.pdbx_strand_id
1 'polypeptide(L)'
;MILIIFKYLKKIFFLILRSSIEFKKPSLKKVLIFDKTNSEILQKYLRNKYCILHTRNEKINIFIVIKNIIKFKFSKIEYYNTYIEFVKPKIIITAIDNNPAFYLLKKKFNQKKILIQMGWKSPIYDKSIFTLKKGVTKVVKNKRYNVDYIFVYNSEIGKFFKNLNAKKIIKIGSIKSNFFKIK
;
A
#
# COMPACT_ATOMS: atom_id res chain seq x y z
N MET A 1 -26.19 4.44 -14.00
CA MET A 1 -25.84 4.94 -12.66
C MET A 1 -26.40 4.03 -11.54
N ILE A 2 -27.70 3.76 -11.48
CA ILE A 2 -28.37 2.94 -10.45
C ILE A 2 -27.73 1.53 -10.31
N LEU A 3 -27.45 0.83 -11.40
CA LEU A 3 -26.84 -0.51 -11.41
C LEU A 3 -25.45 -0.54 -10.77
N ILE A 4 -24.65 0.52 -10.97
CA ILE A 4 -23.31 0.67 -10.39
C ILE A 4 -23.40 0.85 -8.88
N ILE A 5 -24.34 1.68 -8.43
CA ILE A 5 -24.59 1.92 -7.00
C ILE A 5 -25.04 0.61 -6.34
N PHE A 6 -25.95 -0.13 -6.95
CA PHE A 6 -26.46 -1.40 -6.41
C PHE A 6 -25.34 -2.46 -6.30
N LYS A 7 -24.50 -2.61 -7.33
CA LYS A 7 -23.31 -3.50 -7.29
C LYS A 7 -22.34 -3.10 -6.19
N TYR A 8 -22.15 -1.79 -5.96
CA TYR A 8 -21.26 -1.29 -4.92
C TYR A 8 -21.82 -1.56 -3.52
N LEU A 9 -23.10 -1.30 -3.30
CA LEU A 9 -23.78 -1.57 -2.03
C LEU A 9 -23.75 -3.07 -1.69
N LYS A 10 -24.00 -3.95 -2.67
CA LYS A 10 -23.88 -5.41 -2.49
C LYS A 10 -22.45 -5.81 -2.09
N LYS A 11 -21.41 -5.23 -2.72
CA LYS A 11 -20.01 -5.46 -2.32
C LYS A 11 -19.73 -5.00 -0.89
N ILE A 12 -20.19 -3.80 -0.53
CA ILE A 12 -20.03 -3.27 0.83
C ILE A 12 -20.69 -4.18 1.85
N PHE A 13 -21.91 -4.63 1.60
CA PHE A 13 -22.62 -5.55 2.48
C PHE A 13 -21.82 -6.84 2.74
N PHE A 14 -21.32 -7.52 1.69
CA PHE A 14 -20.47 -8.68 1.85
C PHE A 14 -19.13 -8.41 2.55
N LEU A 15 -18.56 -7.21 2.35
CA LEU A 15 -17.35 -6.82 3.04
C LEU A 15 -17.59 -6.57 4.53
N ILE A 16 -18.71 -5.95 4.89
CA ILE A 16 -19.13 -5.70 6.28
C ILE A 16 -19.28 -7.02 7.03
N LEU A 17 -19.88 -8.04 6.41
CA LEU A 17 -20.05 -9.36 7.03
C LEU A 17 -18.74 -10.11 7.32
N ARG A 18 -17.66 -9.77 6.62
CA ARG A 18 -16.35 -10.48 6.68
C ARG A 18 -15.22 -9.69 7.31
N SER A 19 -15.47 -8.45 7.70
CA SER A 19 -14.47 -7.52 8.19
C SER A 19 -14.82 -7.00 9.56
N SER A 20 -13.83 -6.67 10.37
CA SER A 20 -14.08 -5.83 11.54
C SER A 20 -14.43 -4.41 11.12
N ILE A 21 -15.42 -3.81 11.79
CA ILE A 21 -15.92 -2.48 11.45
C ILE A 21 -15.34 -1.45 12.41
N GLU A 22 -14.84 -0.36 11.84
CA GLU A 22 -14.39 0.81 12.60
C GLU A 22 -15.30 1.99 12.29
N PHE A 23 -15.93 2.53 13.33
CA PHE A 23 -16.88 3.66 13.22
C PHE A 23 -16.19 5.01 13.41
N LYS A 24 -15.06 5.05 14.10
CA LYS A 24 -14.34 6.28 14.38
C LYS A 24 -13.75 6.90 13.12
N LYS A 25 -13.89 8.22 13.00
CA LYS A 25 -13.15 9.01 12.02
C LYS A 25 -11.64 8.75 12.19
N PRO A 26 -10.90 8.46 11.11
CA PRO A 26 -9.45 8.27 11.21
C PRO A 26 -8.76 9.49 11.82
N SER A 27 -7.88 9.23 12.78
CA SER A 27 -7.09 10.29 13.43
C SER A 27 -5.89 10.71 12.58
N LEU A 28 -5.43 11.93 12.77
CA LEU A 28 -4.21 12.42 12.15
C LEU A 28 -3.00 11.59 12.61
N LYS A 29 -2.18 11.13 11.68
CA LYS A 29 -0.95 10.36 11.95
C LYS A 29 0.16 10.76 11.00
N LYS A 30 1.39 10.83 11.51
CA LYS A 30 2.57 11.20 10.68
C LYS A 30 2.90 10.14 9.64
N VAL A 31 2.66 8.87 9.93
CA VAL A 31 2.95 7.73 9.06
C VAL A 31 1.70 6.90 8.84
N LEU A 32 1.45 6.52 7.59
CA LEU A 32 0.45 5.54 7.20
C LEU A 32 1.16 4.30 6.68
N ILE A 33 0.95 3.17 7.32
CA ILE A 33 1.36 1.86 6.81
C ILE A 33 0.26 1.38 5.86
N PHE A 34 0.61 1.22 4.59
CA PHE A 34 -0.29 0.70 3.57
C PHE A 34 -0.16 -0.82 3.51
N ASP A 35 -1.18 -1.52 3.96
CA ASP A 35 -1.24 -2.97 4.20
C ASP A 35 -0.57 -3.41 5.52
N LYS A 36 -1.28 -4.25 6.29
CA LYS A 36 -0.78 -4.80 7.55
C LYS A 36 0.30 -5.87 7.32
N THR A 37 0.21 -6.60 6.22
CA THR A 37 1.07 -7.76 5.95
C THR A 37 2.56 -7.37 5.93
N ASN A 38 3.37 -8.12 6.64
CA ASN A 38 4.81 -7.89 6.81
C ASN A 38 5.18 -6.51 7.41
N SER A 39 4.25 -5.87 8.12
CA SER A 39 4.48 -4.54 8.70
C SER A 39 4.93 -4.58 10.16
N GLU A 40 5.04 -5.73 10.79
CA GLU A 40 5.34 -5.89 12.21
C GLU A 40 6.66 -5.21 12.59
N ILE A 41 7.65 -5.33 11.72
CA ILE A 41 8.95 -4.67 11.89
C ILE A 41 8.79 -3.15 11.84
N LEU A 42 8.03 -2.62 10.87
CA LEU A 42 7.77 -1.19 10.76
C LEU A 42 7.02 -0.65 11.97
N GLN A 43 6.04 -1.41 12.47
CA GLN A 43 5.27 -1.04 13.65
C GLN A 43 6.18 -0.89 14.88
N LYS A 44 7.12 -1.81 15.05
CA LYS A 44 8.08 -1.80 16.18
C LYS A 44 8.94 -0.52 16.19
N TYR A 45 9.43 -0.07 15.01
CA TYR A 45 10.22 1.16 14.90
C TYR A 45 9.39 2.44 15.00
N LEU A 46 8.17 2.42 14.47
CA LEU A 46 7.33 3.62 14.39
C LEU A 46 6.58 3.91 15.69
N ARG A 47 6.54 2.95 16.63
CA ARG A 47 5.81 3.06 17.90
C ARG A 47 4.37 3.58 17.68
N ASN A 48 3.94 4.64 18.36
CA ASN A 48 2.56 5.19 18.28
C ASN A 48 2.34 6.25 17.18
N LYS A 49 3.33 6.48 16.30
CA LYS A 49 3.29 7.56 15.29
C LYS A 49 2.61 7.16 13.98
N TYR A 50 2.08 5.95 13.89
CA TYR A 50 1.49 5.41 12.67
C TYR A 50 0.02 5.04 12.82
N CYS A 51 -0.64 4.81 11.69
CA CYS A 51 -1.85 4.02 11.56
C CYS A 51 -1.71 3.03 10.40
N ILE A 52 -2.57 2.02 10.37
CA ILE A 52 -2.57 0.99 9.32
C ILE A 52 -3.83 1.17 8.46
N LEU A 53 -3.63 1.25 7.14
CA LEU A 53 -4.70 1.11 6.17
C LEU A 53 -4.79 -0.35 5.72
N HIS A 54 -5.83 -1.04 6.17
CA HIS A 54 -6.07 -2.44 5.83
C HIS A 54 -6.52 -2.58 4.37
N THR A 55 -5.80 -3.38 3.58
CA THR A 55 -6.08 -3.49 2.15
C THR A 55 -6.71 -4.82 1.74
N ARG A 56 -6.77 -5.80 2.64
CA ARG A 56 -7.28 -7.14 2.41
C ARG A 56 -8.61 -7.42 3.11
N ASN A 57 -9.34 -6.34 3.42
CA ASN A 57 -10.66 -6.38 4.07
C ASN A 57 -10.66 -6.90 5.52
N GLU A 58 -9.52 -6.89 6.21
CA GLU A 58 -9.47 -7.27 7.64
C GLU A 58 -10.24 -6.26 8.49
N LYS A 59 -10.17 -4.97 8.09
CA LYS A 59 -10.83 -3.88 8.78
C LYS A 59 -11.35 -2.84 7.81
N ILE A 60 -12.60 -2.40 7.98
CA ILE A 60 -13.24 -1.38 7.16
C ILE A 60 -13.69 -0.22 8.04
N ASN A 61 -13.31 0.98 7.65
CA ASN A 61 -13.77 2.19 8.30
C ASN A 61 -15.07 2.69 7.64
N ILE A 62 -16.18 2.54 8.35
CA ILE A 62 -17.52 2.88 7.83
C ILE A 62 -17.68 4.38 7.58
N PHE A 63 -17.03 5.23 8.37
CA PHE A 63 -17.05 6.67 8.16
C PHE A 63 -16.48 7.03 6.76
N ILE A 64 -15.41 6.37 6.33
CA ILE A 64 -14.83 6.57 5.00
C ILE A 64 -15.75 6.03 3.90
N VAL A 65 -16.40 4.89 4.13
CA VAL A 65 -17.37 4.31 3.19
C VAL A 65 -18.51 5.29 2.94
N ILE A 66 -19.12 5.82 4.01
CA ILE A 66 -20.22 6.80 3.91
C ILE A 66 -19.75 8.06 3.16
N LYS A 67 -18.56 8.58 3.47
CA LYS A 67 -18.00 9.75 2.77
C LYS A 67 -17.79 9.49 1.28
N ASN A 68 -17.41 8.27 0.90
CA ASN A 68 -17.26 7.91 -0.51
C ASN A 68 -18.62 7.77 -1.21
N ILE A 69 -19.62 7.22 -0.56
CA ILE A 69 -20.99 7.12 -1.11
C ILE A 69 -21.53 8.53 -1.40
N ILE A 70 -21.44 9.45 -0.44
CA ILE A 70 -21.91 10.85 -0.59
C ILE A 70 -21.17 11.54 -1.76
N LYS A 71 -19.90 11.21 -2.01
CA LYS A 71 -19.10 11.80 -3.09
C LYS A 71 -19.15 11.01 -4.41
N PHE A 72 -20.02 10.03 -4.52
CA PHE A 72 -20.12 9.11 -5.68
C PHE A 72 -18.79 8.44 -6.07
N LYS A 73 -17.97 8.10 -5.09
CA LYS A 73 -16.65 7.47 -5.27
C LYS A 73 -16.69 5.98 -4.96
N PHE A 74 -16.94 5.16 -5.97
CA PHE A 74 -17.27 3.74 -5.83
C PHE A 74 -16.09 2.78 -6.12
N SER A 75 -14.86 3.18 -5.92
CA SER A 75 -13.71 2.31 -6.13
C SER A 75 -12.87 2.12 -4.88
N LYS A 76 -12.17 0.97 -4.81
CA LYS A 76 -11.25 0.65 -3.71
C LYS A 76 -10.11 1.68 -3.60
N ILE A 77 -9.62 2.19 -4.73
CA ILE A 77 -8.57 3.21 -4.73
C ILE A 77 -9.09 4.56 -4.19
N GLU A 78 -10.33 4.91 -4.47
CA GLU A 78 -10.92 6.14 -3.92
C GLU A 78 -11.16 6.01 -2.40
N TYR A 79 -11.53 4.82 -1.90
CA TYR A 79 -11.59 4.56 -0.46
C TYR A 79 -10.22 4.81 0.19
N TYR A 80 -9.13 4.31 -0.39
CA TYR A 80 -7.78 4.54 0.12
C TYR A 80 -7.39 6.02 0.08
N ASN A 81 -7.66 6.69 -1.03
CA ASN A 81 -7.39 8.12 -1.16
C ASN A 81 -8.17 8.95 -0.15
N THR A 82 -9.46 8.64 0.08
CA THR A 82 -10.27 9.32 1.09
C THR A 82 -9.74 9.06 2.50
N TYR A 83 -9.34 7.83 2.82
CA TYR A 83 -8.72 7.51 4.11
C TYR A 83 -7.45 8.34 4.34
N ILE A 84 -6.59 8.45 3.32
CA ILE A 84 -5.36 9.25 3.34
C ILE A 84 -5.67 10.75 3.55
N GLU A 85 -6.74 11.27 2.95
CA GLU A 85 -7.19 12.66 3.15
C GLU A 85 -7.55 12.96 4.61
N PHE A 86 -8.12 12.00 5.33
CA PHE A 86 -8.44 12.17 6.76
C PHE A 86 -7.23 12.01 7.65
N VAL A 87 -6.37 11.03 7.40
CA VAL A 87 -5.16 10.79 8.20
C VAL A 87 -4.10 11.87 8.00
N LYS A 88 -4.00 12.46 6.79
CA LYS A 88 -2.99 13.47 6.38
C LYS A 88 -1.55 13.06 6.73
N PRO A 89 -1.11 11.84 6.37
CA PRO A 89 0.22 11.39 6.73
C PRO A 89 1.28 12.16 5.94
N LYS A 90 2.46 12.39 6.52
CA LYS A 90 3.65 12.87 5.81
C LYS A 90 4.32 11.76 5.02
N ILE A 91 4.19 10.52 5.49
CA ILE A 91 4.81 9.33 4.88
C ILE A 91 3.73 8.25 4.72
N ILE A 92 3.67 7.67 3.52
CA ILE A 92 2.91 6.46 3.23
C ILE A 92 3.95 5.37 2.93
N ILE A 93 3.98 4.34 3.76
CA ILE A 93 4.98 3.28 3.69
C ILE A 93 4.31 1.91 3.51
N THR A 94 4.92 1.04 2.72
CA THR A 94 4.49 -0.34 2.56
C THR A 94 5.66 -1.31 2.58
N ALA A 95 5.39 -2.51 3.09
CA ALA A 95 6.27 -3.66 2.99
C ALA A 95 5.85 -4.64 1.87
N ILE A 96 4.79 -4.29 1.12
CA ILE A 96 4.20 -5.10 0.05
C ILE A 96 4.49 -4.48 -1.30
N ASP A 97 5.29 -5.16 -2.10
CA ASP A 97 5.74 -4.71 -3.42
C ASP A 97 4.76 -5.02 -4.56
N ASN A 98 3.89 -6.00 -4.37
CA ASN A 98 2.99 -6.53 -5.39
C ASN A 98 1.56 -5.96 -5.37
N ASN A 99 1.27 -4.96 -4.56
CA ASN A 99 -0.04 -4.32 -4.55
C ASN A 99 -0.07 -3.07 -5.46
N PRO A 100 -0.68 -3.14 -6.67
CA PRO A 100 -0.70 -2.03 -7.62
C PRO A 100 -1.41 -0.79 -7.06
N ALA A 101 -2.35 -0.97 -6.13
CA ALA A 101 -3.06 0.14 -5.52
C ALA A 101 -2.11 1.12 -4.79
N PHE A 102 -1.04 0.62 -4.16
CA PHE A 102 -0.04 1.48 -3.52
C PHE A 102 0.58 2.47 -4.51
N TYR A 103 0.96 1.99 -5.69
CA TYR A 103 1.60 2.84 -6.70
C TYR A 103 0.63 3.84 -7.32
N LEU A 104 -0.67 3.52 -7.36
CA LEU A 104 -1.75 4.35 -7.89
C LEU A 104 -2.29 5.39 -6.90
N LEU A 105 -1.90 5.34 -5.62
CA LEU A 105 -2.33 6.34 -4.63
C LEU A 105 -1.99 7.75 -5.10
N LYS A 106 -2.95 8.64 -5.02
CA LYS A 106 -2.77 10.06 -5.32
C LYS A 106 -1.91 10.70 -4.24
N LYS A 107 -0.87 11.41 -4.63
CA LYS A 107 -0.11 12.25 -3.70
C LYS A 107 -0.90 13.52 -3.42
N LYS A 108 -1.10 13.78 -2.14
CA LYS A 108 -1.66 15.02 -1.62
C LYS A 108 -0.75 15.52 -0.48
N PHE A 109 -0.73 16.81 -0.23
CA PHE A 109 -0.02 17.38 0.93
C PHE A 109 1.48 17.06 1.00
N ASN A 110 2.19 17.04 -0.11
CA ASN A 110 3.64 16.79 -0.17
C ASN A 110 4.10 15.46 0.48
N GLN A 111 3.26 14.45 0.44
CA GLN A 111 3.52 13.13 1.01
C GLN A 111 4.66 12.41 0.30
N LYS A 112 5.44 11.65 1.07
CA LYS A 112 6.44 10.71 0.53
C LYS A 112 5.88 9.31 0.53
N LYS A 113 5.96 8.62 -0.61
CA LYS A 113 5.60 7.20 -0.76
C LYS A 113 6.86 6.36 -0.72
N ILE A 114 6.91 5.41 0.21
CA ILE A 114 8.08 4.59 0.48
C ILE A 114 7.70 3.11 0.37
N LEU A 115 8.41 2.38 -0.47
CA LEU A 115 8.39 0.93 -0.49
C LEU A 115 9.62 0.39 0.24
N ILE A 116 9.43 -0.53 1.17
CA ILE A 116 10.52 -1.28 1.80
C ILE A 116 10.35 -2.75 1.48
N GLN A 117 11.30 -3.31 0.77
CA GLN A 117 11.33 -4.73 0.49
C GLN A 117 11.85 -5.48 1.72
N MET A 118 11.01 -6.36 2.27
CA MET A 118 11.31 -7.09 3.51
C MET A 118 12.05 -8.39 3.32
N GLY A 119 12.26 -8.86 2.10
CA GLY A 119 12.97 -10.10 1.82
C GLY A 119 13.06 -10.39 0.33
N TRP A 120 13.83 -11.42 0.00
CA TRP A 120 13.92 -11.90 -1.36
C TRP A 120 12.59 -12.53 -1.78
N LYS A 121 12.05 -12.07 -2.90
CA LYS A 121 10.94 -12.72 -3.58
C LYS A 121 11.38 -13.05 -4.99
N SER A 122 11.08 -14.25 -5.43
CA SER A 122 11.15 -14.54 -6.86
C SER A 122 10.07 -13.71 -7.57
N PRO A 123 10.44 -12.80 -8.45
CA PRO A 123 9.48 -11.95 -9.16
C PRO A 123 8.60 -12.73 -10.15
N ILE A 124 8.89 -14.01 -10.35
CA ILE A 124 8.26 -14.89 -11.35
C ILE A 124 6.76 -15.13 -11.05
N TYR A 125 6.34 -15.01 -9.79
CA TYR A 125 5.01 -15.45 -9.35
C TYR A 125 3.94 -14.37 -9.30
N ASP A 126 4.29 -13.09 -9.49
CA ASP A 126 3.30 -12.01 -9.38
C ASP A 126 3.14 -11.25 -10.69
N LYS A 127 2.16 -11.67 -11.47
CA LYS A 127 1.82 -11.07 -12.77
C LYS A 127 1.13 -9.70 -12.65
N SER A 128 0.72 -9.26 -11.45
CA SER A 128 -0.03 -8.01 -11.27
C SER A 128 0.81 -6.76 -11.49
N ILE A 129 2.09 -6.83 -11.12
CA ILE A 129 3.05 -5.72 -11.25
C ILE A 129 4.28 -6.14 -12.06
N PHE A 130 4.61 -7.44 -12.07
CA PHE A 130 5.78 -7.96 -12.74
C PHE A 130 5.41 -8.70 -14.03
N THR A 131 6.21 -8.51 -15.08
CA THR A 131 6.14 -9.28 -16.32
C THR A 131 7.46 -9.99 -16.55
N LEU A 132 7.37 -11.21 -17.08
CA LEU A 132 8.53 -11.93 -17.61
C LEU A 132 8.65 -11.59 -19.11
N LYS A 133 9.73 -10.92 -19.51
CA LYS A 133 10.03 -10.64 -20.92
C LYS A 133 11.45 -11.08 -21.22
N LYS A 134 11.61 -12.00 -22.18
CA LYS A 134 12.93 -12.57 -22.56
C LYS A 134 13.73 -13.10 -21.35
N GLY A 135 13.08 -13.88 -20.47
CA GLY A 135 13.72 -14.44 -19.28
C GLY A 135 14.07 -13.45 -18.17
N VAL A 136 13.76 -12.17 -18.32
CA VAL A 136 14.02 -11.13 -17.32
C VAL A 136 12.70 -10.62 -16.74
N THR A 137 12.58 -10.74 -15.42
CA THR A 137 11.44 -10.16 -14.72
C THR A 137 11.59 -8.65 -14.57
N LYS A 138 10.56 -7.93 -14.96
CA LYS A 138 10.51 -6.45 -14.85
C LYS A 138 9.14 -6.02 -14.34
N VAL A 139 9.12 -4.90 -13.64
CA VAL A 139 7.85 -4.25 -13.29
C VAL A 139 7.14 -3.79 -14.57
N VAL A 140 5.84 -4.00 -14.65
CA VAL A 140 5.00 -3.51 -15.75
C VAL A 140 5.15 -2.00 -15.86
N LYS A 141 5.55 -1.51 -17.02
CA LYS A 141 5.67 -0.07 -17.26
C LYS A 141 4.27 0.56 -17.25
N ASN A 142 3.97 1.29 -16.21
CA ASN A 142 2.73 2.05 -16.09
C ASN A 142 3.08 3.49 -15.68
N LYS A 143 2.79 4.45 -16.54
CA LYS A 143 3.06 5.89 -16.31
C LYS A 143 2.38 6.44 -15.04
N ARG A 144 1.30 5.79 -14.56
CA ARG A 144 0.58 6.19 -13.35
C ARG A 144 1.25 5.69 -12.06
N TYR A 145 2.13 4.68 -12.15
CA TYR A 145 2.83 4.16 -10.99
C TYR A 145 3.89 5.15 -10.52
N ASN A 146 3.80 5.55 -9.28
CA ASN A 146 4.75 6.45 -8.68
C ASN A 146 5.09 6.02 -7.25
N VAL A 147 6.34 6.24 -6.89
CA VAL A 147 6.88 6.02 -5.55
C VAL A 147 8.08 6.94 -5.38
N ASP A 148 8.31 7.51 -4.19
CA ASP A 148 9.47 8.39 -4.01
C ASP A 148 10.74 7.58 -3.73
N TYR A 149 10.67 6.63 -2.80
CA TYR A 149 11.82 5.85 -2.38
C TYR A 149 11.49 4.36 -2.38
N ILE A 150 12.41 3.56 -2.89
CA ILE A 150 12.36 2.11 -2.83
C ILE A 150 13.60 1.64 -2.10
N PHE A 151 13.43 1.01 -0.96
CA PHE A 151 14.48 0.35 -0.23
C PHE A 151 14.49 -1.12 -0.60
N VAL A 152 15.60 -1.60 -1.15
CA VAL A 152 15.74 -2.95 -1.69
C VAL A 152 16.80 -3.73 -0.94
N TYR A 153 16.65 -5.06 -0.96
CA TYR A 153 17.58 -5.97 -0.34
C TYR A 153 19.00 -5.85 -0.94
N ASN A 154 19.12 -5.86 -2.27
CA ASN A 154 20.37 -5.72 -2.99
C ASN A 154 20.18 -5.00 -4.34
N SER A 155 21.29 -4.76 -5.05
CA SER A 155 21.31 -4.08 -6.34
C SER A 155 20.59 -4.87 -7.45
N GLU A 156 20.67 -6.20 -7.43
CA GLU A 156 20.02 -7.06 -8.42
C GLU A 156 18.49 -6.92 -8.35
N ILE A 157 17.94 -6.98 -7.15
CA ILE A 157 16.52 -6.74 -6.95
C ILE A 157 16.14 -5.30 -7.31
N GLY A 158 17.00 -4.33 -7.05
CA GLY A 158 16.79 -2.94 -7.48
C GLY A 158 16.55 -2.79 -8.99
N LYS A 159 17.18 -3.65 -9.80
CA LYS A 159 16.98 -3.65 -11.26
C LYS A 159 15.53 -3.95 -11.67
N PHE A 160 14.80 -4.77 -10.90
CA PHE A 160 13.39 -5.07 -11.19
C PHE A 160 12.49 -3.84 -11.10
N PHE A 161 12.82 -2.89 -10.24
CA PHE A 161 12.04 -1.69 -10.00
C PHE A 161 12.40 -0.51 -10.92
N LYS A 162 13.34 -0.66 -11.85
CA LYS A 162 13.76 0.44 -12.76
C LYS A 162 12.62 1.02 -13.61
N ASN A 163 11.56 0.23 -13.88
CA ASN A 163 10.40 0.68 -14.64
C ASN A 163 9.36 1.44 -13.80
N LEU A 164 9.50 1.47 -12.48
CA LEU A 164 8.69 2.35 -11.64
C LEU A 164 9.22 3.78 -11.73
N ASN A 165 8.30 4.73 -11.71
CA ASN A 165 8.66 6.14 -11.59
C ASN A 165 9.07 6.43 -10.14
N ALA A 166 10.26 5.96 -9.75
CA ALA A 166 10.86 6.15 -8.44
C ALA A 166 11.89 7.26 -8.48
N LYS A 167 11.89 8.15 -7.48
CA LYS A 167 12.93 9.18 -7.33
C LYS A 167 14.29 8.57 -6.98
N LYS A 168 14.29 7.54 -6.13
CA LYS A 168 15.51 6.88 -5.68
C LYS A 168 15.26 5.43 -5.29
N ILE A 169 16.16 4.54 -5.70
CA ILE A 169 16.23 3.14 -5.27
C ILE A 169 17.49 2.99 -4.43
N ILE A 170 17.34 2.49 -3.20
CA ILE A 170 18.40 2.44 -2.19
C ILE A 170 18.57 1.01 -1.72
N LYS A 171 19.79 0.51 -1.78
CA LYS A 171 20.17 -0.79 -1.23
C LYS A 171 20.37 -0.67 0.28
N ILE A 172 19.69 -1.51 1.07
CA ILE A 172 19.76 -1.49 2.54
C ILE A 172 20.01 -2.87 3.17
N GLY A 173 20.05 -3.94 2.38
CA GLY A 173 20.09 -5.30 2.91
C GLY A 173 18.74 -5.76 3.46
N SER A 174 18.77 -6.82 4.26
CA SER A 174 17.57 -7.38 4.91
C SER A 174 17.27 -6.69 6.23
N ILE A 175 16.18 -5.94 6.27
CA ILE A 175 15.70 -5.38 7.55
C ILE A 175 15.30 -6.50 8.52
N LYS A 176 14.81 -7.63 8.03
CA LYS A 176 14.45 -8.77 8.87
C LYS A 176 15.65 -9.35 9.61
N SER A 177 16.81 -9.41 8.97
CA SER A 177 18.03 -9.95 9.58
C SER A 177 18.53 -9.15 10.77
N ASN A 178 18.21 -7.86 10.84
CA ASN A 178 18.59 -6.99 11.98
C ASN A 178 17.86 -7.36 13.30
N PHE A 179 16.84 -8.23 13.24
CA PHE A 179 16.10 -8.69 14.41
C PHE A 179 16.61 -10.02 14.98
N PHE A 180 17.40 -10.75 14.21
CA PHE A 180 18.03 -11.96 14.70
C PHE A 180 19.32 -11.56 15.43
N LYS A 181 19.33 -11.66 16.76
CA LYS A 181 20.57 -11.67 17.52
C LYS A 181 21.31 -12.95 17.11
N ILE A 182 22.43 -12.83 16.46
CA ILE A 182 23.38 -13.93 16.31
C ILE A 182 23.84 -14.24 17.74
N LYS A 183 23.42 -15.40 18.28
CA LYS A 183 23.92 -15.93 19.55
C LYS A 183 25.32 -16.48 19.33
#